data_173803a309e4ff53090b591a6b8e992c
#
_entry.id   173803a309e4ff53090b591a6b8e992c
#
_cell.length_a   1.000
_cell.length_b   1.000
_cell.length_c   1.000
_cell.angle_alpha   90.00
_cell.angle_beta   90.00
_cell.angle_gamma   90.00
#
_symmetry.space_group_name_H-M   'P 1'
#
loop_
_entity.id
_entity.type
_entity.pdbx_description
1 polymer ?
#
loop_
_entity_poly.entity_id
_entity_poly.type
_entity_poly.pdbx_seq_one_letter_code
_entity_poly.pdbx_strand_id
1 'polypeptide(L)'
;ELATIVKRSANLLNAGLDDGGALEIAKRSRGTPRIANRLLRRVRDYAEVKADGKISQSIADAALSMLDVDAVGFDVMDRKLLEAIVHKFDGGPVGVDNLASAISEERETIEDVIEPYLIQQGFLQRTPRGRVATPLAYAHLGLPSTSSKDLLG
;
A
#
# COMPACT_ATOMS: atom_id res chain seq x y z
N GLU A 1 -15.69 -5.21 10.41
CA GLU A 1 -14.38 -4.64 10.58
C GLU A 1 -13.29 -5.53 10.03
N LEU A 2 -12.21 -4.94 9.50
CA LEU A 2 -11.18 -5.68 8.79
C LEU A 2 -10.40 -6.64 9.70
N ALA A 3 -10.08 -6.22 10.91
CA ALA A 3 -9.38 -7.10 11.85
C ALA A 3 -10.19 -8.35 12.17
N THR A 4 -11.50 -8.22 12.29
CA THR A 4 -12.40 -9.36 12.51
C THR A 4 -12.36 -10.32 11.32
N ILE A 5 -12.33 -9.79 10.11
CA ILE A 5 -12.23 -10.59 8.90
C ILE A 5 -10.90 -11.35 8.86
N VAL A 6 -9.81 -10.69 9.24
CA VAL A 6 -8.50 -11.32 9.30
C VAL A 6 -8.49 -12.47 10.31
N LYS A 7 -9.06 -12.27 11.48
CA LYS A 7 -9.16 -13.33 12.49
C LYS A 7 -9.97 -14.53 12.01
N ARG A 8 -11.08 -14.27 11.32
CA ARG A 8 -11.92 -15.34 10.78
C ARG A 8 -11.16 -16.15 9.72
N SER A 9 -10.45 -15.44 8.83
CA SER A 9 -9.65 -16.10 7.81
C SER A 9 -8.50 -16.91 8.41
N ALA A 10 -7.88 -16.39 9.49
CA ALA A 10 -6.81 -17.09 10.16
C ALA A 10 -7.29 -18.42 10.76
N ASN A 11 -8.50 -18.43 11.33
CA ASN A 11 -9.09 -19.67 11.84
C ASN A 11 -9.27 -20.72 10.73
N LEU A 12 -9.70 -20.26 9.56
CA LEU A 12 -9.88 -21.17 8.42
C LEU A 12 -8.56 -21.71 7.91
N LEU A 13 -7.49 -20.96 8.07
CA LEU A 13 -6.15 -21.36 7.62
C LEU A 13 -5.34 -22.05 8.72
N ASN A 14 -5.92 -22.23 9.90
CA ASN A 14 -5.21 -22.78 11.07
C ASN A 14 -3.98 -21.95 11.44
N ALA A 15 -4.04 -20.64 11.25
CA ALA A 15 -2.96 -19.75 11.59
C ALA A 15 -3.10 -19.31 13.05
N GLY A 16 -1.99 -19.31 13.78
CA GLY A 16 -1.97 -18.88 15.20
C GLY A 16 -1.90 -17.37 15.34
N LEU A 17 -2.99 -16.69 15.02
CA LEU A 17 -3.06 -15.24 14.99
C LEU A 17 -3.60 -14.67 16.29
N ASP A 18 -2.84 -13.75 16.91
CA ASP A 18 -3.35 -13.02 18.07
C ASP A 18 -3.94 -11.66 17.64
N ASP A 19 -4.49 -10.92 18.60
CA ASP A 19 -5.14 -9.64 18.31
C ASP A 19 -4.17 -8.61 17.72
N GLY A 20 -2.95 -8.56 18.23
CA GLY A 20 -1.93 -7.65 17.74
C GLY A 20 -1.56 -7.93 16.30
N GLY A 21 -1.40 -9.21 15.95
CA GLY A 21 -1.13 -9.61 14.57
C GLY A 21 -2.27 -9.28 13.64
N ALA A 22 -3.52 -9.50 14.09
CA ALA A 22 -4.69 -9.18 13.29
C ALA A 22 -4.77 -7.68 13.00
N LEU A 23 -4.52 -6.85 14.00
CA LEU A 23 -4.55 -5.41 13.84
C LEU A 23 -3.46 -4.93 12.89
N GLU A 24 -2.26 -5.51 13.00
CA GLU A 24 -1.15 -5.11 12.13
C GLU A 24 -1.43 -5.46 10.67
N ILE A 25 -1.95 -6.65 10.41
CA ILE A 25 -2.32 -7.05 9.05
C ILE A 25 -3.44 -6.18 8.52
N ALA A 26 -4.47 -5.92 9.32
CA ALA A 26 -5.59 -5.07 8.93
C ALA A 26 -5.12 -3.66 8.58
N LYS A 27 -4.23 -3.11 9.40
CA LYS A 27 -3.69 -1.78 9.21
C LYS A 27 -2.98 -1.63 7.87
N ARG A 28 -2.26 -2.66 7.44
CA ARG A 28 -1.50 -2.64 6.20
C ARG A 28 -2.24 -3.22 5.00
N SER A 29 -3.53 -3.52 5.17
CA SER A 29 -4.34 -4.18 4.13
C SER A 29 -5.06 -3.21 3.20
N ARG A 30 -4.82 -1.92 3.33
CA ARG A 30 -5.35 -0.91 2.43
C ARG A 30 -6.88 -0.89 2.42
N GLY A 31 -7.49 -1.28 3.55
CA GLY A 31 -8.92 -1.26 3.72
C GLY A 31 -9.69 -2.34 2.98
N THR A 32 -9.03 -3.32 2.37
CA THR A 32 -9.73 -4.34 1.59
C THR A 32 -9.52 -5.74 2.15
N PRO A 33 -10.60 -6.54 2.27
CA PRO A 33 -10.49 -7.92 2.74
C PRO A 33 -9.63 -8.80 1.83
N ARG A 34 -9.65 -8.56 0.53
CA ARG A 34 -8.85 -9.34 -0.41
C ARG A 34 -7.36 -9.19 -0.13
N ILE A 35 -6.91 -7.95 0.07
CA ILE A 35 -5.52 -7.69 0.39
C ILE A 35 -5.19 -8.22 1.76
N ALA A 36 -6.09 -8.05 2.74
CA ALA A 36 -5.89 -8.59 4.09
C ALA A 36 -5.65 -10.09 4.06
N ASN A 37 -6.46 -10.82 3.31
CA ASN A 37 -6.33 -12.28 3.21
C ASN A 37 -5.02 -12.68 2.52
N ARG A 38 -4.63 -11.95 1.49
CA ARG A 38 -3.37 -12.21 0.81
C ARG A 38 -2.17 -11.98 1.74
N LEU A 39 -2.19 -10.89 2.48
CA LEU A 39 -1.14 -10.61 3.45
C LEU A 39 -1.10 -11.63 4.58
N LEU A 40 -2.28 -12.04 5.05
CA LEU A 40 -2.36 -13.07 6.09
C LEU A 40 -1.67 -14.36 5.67
N ARG A 41 -1.90 -14.82 4.45
CA ARG A 41 -1.27 -16.03 3.95
C ARG A 41 0.24 -15.89 3.91
N ARG A 42 0.74 -14.75 3.47
CA ARG A 42 2.18 -14.49 3.42
C ARG A 42 2.79 -14.42 4.81
N VAL A 43 2.10 -13.75 5.72
CA VAL A 43 2.56 -13.64 7.11
C VAL A 43 2.54 -15.03 7.77
N ARG A 44 1.51 -15.83 7.49
CA ARG A 44 1.43 -17.20 8.01
C ARG A 44 2.64 -18.04 7.58
N ASP A 45 2.98 -17.97 6.30
CA ASP A 45 4.12 -18.73 5.77
C ASP A 45 5.42 -18.31 6.45
N TYR A 46 5.59 -17.00 6.66
CA TYR A 46 6.74 -16.48 7.38
C TYR A 46 6.78 -16.98 8.83
N ALA A 47 5.62 -16.95 9.51
CA ALA A 47 5.53 -17.34 10.90
C ALA A 47 5.81 -18.84 11.10
N GLU A 48 5.42 -19.68 10.16
CA GLU A 48 5.69 -21.11 10.23
C GLU A 48 7.19 -21.39 10.21
N VAL A 49 7.95 -20.59 9.49
CA VAL A 49 9.39 -20.76 9.41
C VAL A 49 10.10 -20.11 10.58
N LYS A 50 9.65 -18.94 11.02
CA LYS A 50 10.39 -18.09 11.95
C LYS A 50 9.81 -18.03 13.37
N ALA A 51 8.58 -18.48 13.58
CA ALA A 51 7.90 -18.24 14.86
C ALA A 51 6.94 -19.38 15.26
N ASP A 52 7.18 -20.58 14.80
CA ASP A 52 6.35 -21.75 15.12
C ASP A 52 4.87 -21.55 14.78
N GLY A 53 4.59 -20.76 13.75
CA GLY A 53 3.24 -20.53 13.28
C GLY A 53 2.45 -19.48 14.04
N LYS A 54 3.04 -18.87 15.07
CA LYS A 54 2.36 -17.83 15.85
C LYS A 54 2.55 -16.45 15.22
N ILE A 55 1.45 -15.75 15.04
CA ILE A 55 1.48 -14.42 14.43
C ILE A 55 1.11 -13.37 15.47
N SER A 56 2.11 -12.77 16.06
CA SER A 56 1.96 -11.61 16.95
C SER A 56 2.14 -10.33 16.13
N GLN A 57 1.96 -9.18 16.77
CA GLN A 57 2.21 -7.91 16.13
C GLN A 57 3.65 -7.82 15.60
N SER A 58 4.62 -8.22 16.40
CA SER A 58 6.03 -8.13 15.97
C SER A 58 6.34 -9.08 14.83
N ILE A 59 5.77 -10.27 14.80
CA ILE A 59 5.96 -11.21 13.70
C ILE A 59 5.28 -10.68 12.43
N ALA A 60 4.06 -10.15 12.55
CA ALA A 60 3.37 -9.56 11.41
C ALA A 60 4.16 -8.37 10.86
N ASP A 61 4.66 -7.50 11.73
CA ASP A 61 5.45 -6.36 11.33
C ASP A 61 6.73 -6.79 10.60
N ALA A 62 7.45 -7.76 11.14
CA ALA A 62 8.67 -8.27 10.51
C ALA A 62 8.39 -8.89 9.14
N ALA A 63 7.33 -9.68 9.04
CA ALA A 63 6.96 -10.33 7.78
C ALA A 63 6.56 -9.30 6.73
N LEU A 64 5.75 -8.33 7.11
CA LEU A 64 5.27 -7.32 6.16
C LEU A 64 6.38 -6.36 5.73
N SER A 65 7.34 -6.09 6.62
CA SER A 65 8.52 -5.30 6.26
C SER A 65 9.38 -6.05 5.24
N MET A 66 9.52 -7.37 5.42
CA MET A 66 10.26 -8.19 4.46
C MET A 66 9.56 -8.23 3.10
N LEU A 67 8.23 -8.14 3.09
CA LEU A 67 7.43 -8.07 1.85
C LEU A 67 7.34 -6.65 1.30
N ASP A 68 8.05 -5.73 1.92
CA ASP A 68 8.13 -4.33 1.49
C ASP A 68 6.78 -3.59 1.58
N VAL A 69 6.02 -3.94 2.61
CA VAL A 69 4.75 -3.25 2.92
C VAL A 69 5.00 -2.38 4.15
N ASP A 70 4.99 -1.08 3.98
CA ASP A 70 5.32 -0.16 5.08
C ASP A 70 4.16 0.01 6.07
N ALA A 71 4.37 0.82 7.10
CA ALA A 71 3.44 0.98 8.22
C ALA A 71 2.07 1.54 7.83
N VAL A 72 1.96 2.23 6.70
CA VAL A 72 0.68 2.76 6.22
C VAL A 72 0.07 1.89 5.11
N GLY A 73 0.64 0.72 4.85
CA GLY A 73 0.09 -0.19 3.85
C GLY A 73 0.63 0.01 2.44
N PHE A 74 1.64 0.84 2.28
CA PHE A 74 2.29 1.02 0.99
C PHE A 74 3.11 -0.22 0.65
N ASP A 75 2.95 -0.69 -0.57
CA ASP A 75 3.80 -1.76 -1.08
C ASP A 75 4.64 -1.22 -2.25
N VAL A 76 5.34 -2.12 -2.91
CA VAL A 76 6.20 -1.77 -4.04
C VAL A 76 5.41 -1.06 -5.14
N MET A 77 4.20 -1.51 -5.41
CA MET A 77 3.38 -0.93 -6.49
C MET A 77 2.92 0.48 -6.16
N ASP A 78 2.51 0.71 -4.91
CA ASP A 78 2.10 2.05 -4.49
C ASP A 78 3.24 3.03 -4.63
N ARG A 79 4.41 2.62 -4.14
CA ARG A 79 5.61 3.44 -4.21
C ARG A 79 6.02 3.70 -5.65
N LYS A 80 5.96 2.66 -6.47
CA LYS A 80 6.32 2.75 -7.88
C LYS A 80 5.43 3.75 -8.63
N LEU A 81 4.13 3.73 -8.33
CA LEU A 81 3.19 4.67 -8.95
C LEU A 81 3.49 6.11 -8.54
N LEU A 82 3.62 6.35 -7.24
CA LEU A 82 3.90 7.70 -6.75
C LEU A 82 5.24 8.22 -7.23
N GLU A 83 6.26 7.37 -7.21
CA GLU A 83 7.59 7.78 -7.70
C GLU A 83 7.58 8.10 -9.18
N ALA A 84 6.80 7.36 -9.96
CA ALA A 84 6.69 7.67 -11.40
C ALA A 84 6.06 9.04 -11.60
N ILE A 85 4.99 9.35 -10.86
CA ILE A 85 4.35 10.65 -10.98
C ILE A 85 5.33 11.77 -10.60
N VAL A 86 6.04 11.60 -9.49
CA VAL A 86 6.93 12.62 -8.97
C VAL A 86 8.16 12.80 -9.86
N HIS A 87 8.80 11.71 -10.25
CA HIS A 87 10.09 11.78 -10.95
C HIS A 87 9.98 11.85 -12.46
N LYS A 88 9.04 11.11 -13.04
CA LYS A 88 8.91 11.07 -14.51
C LYS A 88 7.98 12.13 -15.05
N PHE A 89 7.02 12.55 -14.26
CA PHE A 89 5.98 13.49 -14.69
C PHE A 89 5.94 14.75 -13.84
N ASP A 90 6.97 14.98 -13.07
CA ASP A 90 7.16 16.21 -12.28
C ASP A 90 5.98 16.54 -11.36
N GLY A 91 5.40 15.50 -10.76
CA GLY A 91 4.27 15.63 -9.85
C GLY A 91 2.92 15.57 -10.51
N GLY A 92 2.89 15.51 -11.82
CA GLY A 92 1.65 15.50 -12.59
C GLY A 92 1.24 16.88 -13.06
N PRO A 93 0.10 17.01 -13.72
CA PRO A 93 -0.89 15.94 -13.98
C PRO A 93 -0.44 14.97 -15.07
N VAL A 94 -0.78 13.71 -14.91
CA VAL A 94 -0.43 12.68 -15.86
C VAL A 94 -1.60 11.71 -16.02
N GLY A 95 -1.90 11.32 -17.27
CA GLY A 95 -2.99 10.38 -17.55
C GLY A 95 -2.67 8.98 -17.11
N VAL A 96 -3.72 8.21 -16.82
CA VAL A 96 -3.56 6.85 -16.32
C VAL A 96 -2.86 5.94 -17.33
N ASP A 97 -3.09 6.15 -18.61
CA ASP A 97 -2.44 5.33 -19.65
C ASP A 97 -0.94 5.55 -19.68
N ASN A 98 -0.51 6.80 -19.50
CA ASN A 98 0.91 7.10 -19.43
C ASN A 98 1.55 6.51 -18.17
N LEU A 99 0.83 6.54 -17.06
CA LEU A 99 1.29 5.90 -15.84
C LEU A 99 1.41 4.39 -16.02
N ALA A 100 0.40 3.78 -16.64
CA ALA A 100 0.41 2.34 -16.88
C ALA A 100 1.65 1.92 -17.66
N SER A 101 1.98 2.68 -18.71
CA SER A 101 3.20 2.42 -19.50
C SER A 101 4.45 2.62 -18.65
N ALA A 102 4.49 3.68 -17.85
CA ALA A 102 5.68 4.03 -17.08
C ALA A 102 6.03 2.99 -16.02
N ILE A 103 5.03 2.36 -15.41
CA ILE A 103 5.26 1.37 -14.36
C ILE A 103 5.04 -0.06 -14.82
N SER A 104 4.79 -0.25 -16.12
CA SER A 104 4.54 -1.58 -16.71
C SER A 104 3.40 -2.32 -16.01
N GLU A 105 2.30 -1.60 -15.82
CA GLU A 105 1.12 -2.15 -15.17
C GLU A 105 -0.11 -1.88 -16.00
N GLU A 106 -1.16 -2.68 -15.82
CA GLU A 106 -2.39 -2.47 -16.53
C GLU A 106 -3.17 -1.31 -15.94
N ARG A 107 -3.86 -0.57 -16.79
CA ARG A 107 -4.70 0.54 -16.38
C ARG A 107 -5.72 0.13 -15.32
N GLU A 108 -6.37 -1.03 -15.50
CA GLU A 108 -7.36 -1.51 -14.56
C GLU A 108 -6.78 -1.77 -13.18
N THR A 109 -5.57 -2.30 -13.12
CA THR A 109 -4.89 -2.54 -11.86
C THR A 109 -4.63 -1.21 -11.13
N ILE A 110 -4.21 -0.20 -11.87
CA ILE A 110 -4.01 1.12 -11.29
C ILE A 110 -5.31 1.68 -10.74
N GLU A 111 -6.38 1.66 -11.55
CA GLU A 111 -7.64 2.26 -11.17
C GLU A 111 -8.37 1.51 -10.07
N ASP A 112 -8.28 0.18 -10.06
CA ASP A 112 -9.07 -0.65 -9.16
C ASP A 112 -8.33 -1.06 -7.89
N VAL A 113 -7.01 -1.15 -7.94
CA VAL A 113 -6.22 -1.69 -6.83
C VAL A 113 -5.32 -0.63 -6.19
N ILE A 114 -4.63 0.16 -6.98
CA ILE A 114 -3.60 1.07 -6.47
C ILE A 114 -4.19 2.43 -6.09
N GLU A 115 -4.87 3.08 -7.03
CA GLU A 115 -5.38 4.44 -6.83
C GLU A 115 -6.36 4.61 -5.69
N PRO A 116 -7.35 3.71 -5.50
CA PRO A 116 -8.36 3.95 -4.48
C PRO A 116 -7.79 4.18 -3.10
N TYR A 117 -6.82 3.39 -2.72
CA TYR A 117 -6.17 3.55 -1.43
C TYR A 117 -5.38 4.86 -1.35
N LEU A 118 -4.60 5.14 -2.38
CA LEU A 118 -3.77 6.35 -2.41
C LEU A 118 -4.61 7.62 -2.37
N ILE A 119 -5.75 7.61 -3.06
CA ILE A 119 -6.67 8.74 -3.06
C ILE A 119 -7.33 8.89 -1.70
N GLN A 120 -7.77 7.80 -1.12
CA GLN A 120 -8.42 7.79 0.19
C GLN A 120 -7.49 8.32 1.27
N GLN A 121 -6.22 7.98 1.20
CA GLN A 121 -5.24 8.43 2.18
C GLN A 121 -4.67 9.83 1.89
N GLY A 122 -5.06 10.43 0.78
CA GLY A 122 -4.65 11.79 0.46
C GLY A 122 -3.30 11.92 -0.22
N PHE A 123 -2.74 10.83 -0.73
CA PHE A 123 -1.45 10.85 -1.42
C PHE A 123 -1.56 11.17 -2.90
N LEU A 124 -2.74 10.98 -3.47
CA LEU A 124 -2.98 11.12 -4.89
C LEU A 124 -4.29 11.86 -5.11
N GLN A 125 -4.32 12.72 -6.14
CA GLN A 125 -5.54 13.40 -6.57
C GLN A 125 -5.82 13.12 -8.02
N ARG A 126 -7.10 12.95 -8.34
CA ARG A 126 -7.56 12.94 -9.72
C ARG A 126 -8.01 14.35 -10.08
N THR A 127 -7.52 14.84 -11.19
CA THR A 127 -7.95 16.13 -11.73
C THR A 127 -8.45 15.92 -13.16
N PRO A 128 -9.16 16.89 -13.74
CA PRO A 128 -9.55 16.78 -15.15
C PRO A 128 -8.38 16.57 -16.11
N ARG A 129 -7.18 16.97 -15.70
CA ARG A 129 -5.98 16.81 -16.53
C ARG A 129 -5.24 15.50 -16.27
N GLY A 130 -5.56 14.79 -15.19
CA GLY A 130 -4.90 13.54 -14.85
C GLY A 130 -4.59 13.44 -13.37
N ARG A 131 -3.67 12.54 -13.03
CA ARG A 131 -3.30 12.25 -11.66
C ARG A 131 -2.17 13.15 -11.19
N VAL A 132 -2.29 13.62 -9.95
CA VAL A 132 -1.33 14.54 -9.34
C VAL A 132 -0.92 13.99 -7.98
N ALA A 133 0.39 13.99 -7.70
CA ALA A 133 0.89 13.64 -6.38
C ALA A 133 0.71 14.84 -5.44
N THR A 134 0.27 14.57 -4.21
CA THR A 134 0.03 15.63 -3.23
C THR A 134 1.29 15.92 -2.42
N PRO A 135 1.35 17.04 -1.68
CA PRO A 135 2.47 17.29 -0.77
C PRO A 135 2.67 16.15 0.25
N LEU A 136 1.58 15.50 0.66
CA LEU A 136 1.65 14.38 1.59
C LEU A 136 2.42 13.22 0.98
N ALA A 137 2.26 12.98 -0.33
CA ALA A 137 3.00 11.94 -1.04
C ALA A 137 4.50 12.24 -1.04
N TYR A 138 4.89 13.50 -1.28
CA TYR A 138 6.29 13.87 -1.24
C TYR A 138 6.89 13.65 0.14
N ALA A 139 6.15 14.03 1.19
CA ALA A 139 6.61 13.81 2.56
C ALA A 139 6.80 12.33 2.85
N HIS A 140 5.86 11.50 2.41
CA HIS A 140 5.95 10.06 2.63
C HIS A 140 7.15 9.44 1.94
N LEU A 141 7.47 9.91 0.74
CA LEU A 141 8.63 9.43 -0.01
C LEU A 141 9.95 10.02 0.48
N GLY A 142 9.89 10.93 1.45
CA GLY A 142 11.08 11.59 1.96
C GLY A 142 11.68 12.60 0.99
N LEU A 143 10.86 13.16 0.11
CA LEU A 143 11.29 14.09 -0.93
C LEU A 143 10.81 15.50 -0.63
N PRO A 144 11.57 16.53 -1.05
CA PRO A 144 11.07 17.90 -0.94
C PRO A 144 9.87 18.08 -1.87
N SER A 145 8.85 18.75 -1.36
CA SER A 145 7.65 19.01 -2.13
C SER A 145 7.96 19.95 -3.29
N THR A 146 7.34 19.70 -4.44
CA THR A 146 7.44 20.60 -5.58
C THR A 146 6.55 21.81 -5.44
N SER A 147 5.85 21.95 -4.32
CA SER A 147 5.00 23.09 -4.07
C SER A 147 5.76 24.41 -4.18
N SER A 148 7.06 24.38 -3.90
CA SER A 148 7.89 25.56 -4.10
C SER A 148 7.92 25.98 -5.57
N LYS A 149 7.91 25.03 -6.48
CA LYS A 149 7.79 25.33 -7.91
C LYS A 149 6.43 25.91 -8.22
N ASP A 150 5.40 25.36 -7.62
CA ASP A 150 4.05 25.85 -7.84
C ASP A 150 3.90 27.28 -7.34
N LEU A 151 4.58 27.61 -6.25
CA LEU A 151 4.59 28.97 -5.74
C LEU A 151 5.30 29.94 -6.68
N LEU A 152 6.26 29.42 -7.43
CA LEU A 152 6.99 30.23 -8.39
C LEU A 152 6.34 30.25 -9.75
N GLY A 153 5.51 29.23 -9.99
CA GLY A 153 4.85 29.07 -11.27
C GLY A 153 3.45 29.69 -11.34
#